data_dfa7ae244a0841e21fbd02d69f5bea54
#
_entry.id   dfa7ae244a0841e21fbd02d69f5bea54
#
_cell.length_a   1.000
_cell.length_b   1.000
_cell.length_c   1.000
_cell.angle_alpha   90.00
_cell.angle_beta   90.00
_cell.angle_gamma   90.00
#
_symmetry.space_group_name_H-M   'P 1'
#
loop_
_entity.id
_entity.type
_entity.pdbx_description
1 polymer ?
#
loop_
_entity_poly.entity_id
_entity_poly.type
_entity_poly.pdbx_seq_one_letter_code
_entity_poly.pdbx_strand_id
1 'polypeptide(L)'
;EGCGTFMLGYESIDGAPVTFNKWLLSDKLRGDWNYQGTLITDWDNVGRSVWEQKVKPDYMHAATDAVKAGNDLIMTTPQFFDGAIKAVRNGLLDESLIDEAVSRILALKFRLGLFEDPRLPDEKRIKAVIGSKDHQDLNLQIARESVALLKNNGALPFSATPDKRIAVIGPLADDAQNQLGDWTGNSGQVNWMPDGQPRDMITTVLDGFRQLVPEGCEVVYSRGADIIDLVDDPEGECYPDGQPRPKIGVSARFDQRLLDEAVANARQSDLIVAVVGDVVQLVGETCSTATLELLGGQNALLEALANVAKETGKPLVVVLLSSKPQVMPACVIGTNGVIVDESAADGTSAFMWAPNPGMKGGQAIAEIILGKTEP
;
A
#
# COMPACT_ATOMS: atom_id res chain seq x y z
N GLU A 1 -2.56 8.30 27.51
CA GLU A 1 -2.09 7.00 27.01
C GLU A 1 -0.55 6.95 26.82
N GLY A 2 0.18 8.05 27.00
CA GLY A 2 1.66 8.05 26.96
C GLY A 2 2.28 8.11 25.57
N CYS A 3 1.53 8.59 24.54
CA CYS A 3 2.08 8.85 23.22
C CYS A 3 3.18 9.93 23.30
N GLY A 4 4.40 9.60 22.87
CA GLY A 4 5.57 10.50 22.98
C GLY A 4 5.62 11.57 21.90
N THR A 5 5.10 11.30 20.71
CA THR A 5 5.14 12.19 19.54
C THR A 5 3.88 12.07 18.69
N PHE A 6 3.49 13.18 18.04
CA PHE A 6 2.54 13.17 16.92
C PHE A 6 3.18 13.81 15.70
N MET A 7 3.00 13.19 14.53
CA MET A 7 3.31 13.80 13.25
C MET A 7 2.05 14.47 12.69
N LEU A 8 2.22 15.66 12.13
CA LEU A 8 1.14 16.48 11.57
C LEU A 8 1.10 16.28 10.06
N GLY A 9 -0.08 16.00 9.53
CA GLY A 9 -0.26 15.84 8.09
C GLY A 9 -0.43 17.16 7.33
N TYR A 10 -0.76 17.07 6.04
CA TYR A 10 -0.92 18.21 5.15
C TYR A 10 -2.33 18.79 5.13
N GLU A 11 -3.24 18.18 5.86
CA GLU A 11 -4.66 18.53 5.87
C GLU A 11 -4.94 19.91 6.46
N SER A 12 -6.12 20.42 6.14
CA SER A 12 -6.69 21.60 6.79
C SER A 12 -7.90 21.20 7.63
N ILE A 13 -8.01 21.79 8.83
CA ILE A 13 -9.17 21.70 9.71
C ILE A 13 -9.74 23.09 9.91
N ASP A 14 -11.03 23.25 9.61
CA ASP A 14 -11.75 24.53 9.69
C ASP A 14 -11.04 25.67 8.92
N GLY A 15 -10.51 25.35 7.75
CA GLY A 15 -9.86 26.33 6.87
C GLY A 15 -8.43 26.71 7.26
N ALA A 16 -7.86 26.11 8.29
CA ALA A 16 -6.47 26.30 8.69
C ALA A 16 -5.65 25.03 8.44
N PRO A 17 -4.50 25.07 7.73
CA PRO A 17 -3.60 23.95 7.67
C PRO A 17 -3.20 23.50 9.08
N VAL A 18 -3.19 22.19 9.34
CA VAL A 18 -2.95 21.63 10.68
C VAL A 18 -1.66 22.18 11.30
N THR A 19 -0.59 22.32 10.52
CA THR A 19 0.71 22.87 10.95
C THR A 19 0.59 24.29 11.54
N PHE A 20 -0.40 25.08 11.14
CA PHE A 20 -0.63 26.46 11.62
C PHE A 20 -1.87 26.59 12.48
N ASN A 21 -2.54 25.50 12.81
CA ASN A 21 -3.78 25.50 13.57
C ASN A 21 -3.50 25.58 15.07
N LYS A 22 -3.32 26.81 15.58
CA LYS A 22 -3.05 27.06 17.00
C LYS A 22 -4.16 26.51 17.92
N TRP A 23 -5.42 26.64 17.51
CA TRP A 23 -6.54 26.08 18.28
C TRP A 23 -6.38 24.57 18.50
N LEU A 24 -6.05 23.82 17.43
CA LEU A 24 -5.86 22.37 17.56
C LEU A 24 -4.62 22.02 18.36
N LEU A 25 -3.45 22.60 18.01
CA LEU A 25 -2.15 22.17 18.53
C LEU A 25 -1.87 22.71 19.93
N SER A 26 -2.19 23.98 20.19
CA SER A 26 -1.93 24.61 21.48
C SER A 26 -3.16 24.55 22.41
N ASP A 27 -4.31 25.02 21.95
CA ASP A 27 -5.45 25.20 22.88
C ASP A 27 -6.07 23.84 23.21
N LYS A 28 -6.34 22.99 22.23
CA LYS A 28 -6.93 21.66 22.46
C LYS A 28 -5.92 20.62 22.92
N LEU A 29 -4.86 20.38 22.12
CA LEU A 29 -3.95 19.27 22.38
C LEU A 29 -3.11 19.54 23.63
N ARG A 30 -2.44 20.69 23.73
CA ARG A 30 -1.59 21.02 24.88
C ARG A 30 -2.38 21.56 26.05
N GLY A 31 -3.38 22.42 25.82
CA GLY A 31 -4.22 23.00 26.86
C GLY A 31 -5.21 22.00 27.43
N ASP A 32 -6.30 21.72 26.70
CA ASP A 32 -7.42 20.91 27.22
C ASP A 32 -7.02 19.46 27.51
N TRP A 33 -6.20 18.84 26.64
CA TRP A 33 -5.77 17.43 26.79
C TRP A 33 -4.45 17.26 27.52
N ASN A 34 -3.80 18.36 27.90
CA ASN A 34 -2.54 18.38 28.65
C ASN A 34 -1.43 17.51 28.00
N TYR A 35 -1.33 17.51 26.68
CA TYR A 35 -0.32 16.73 25.97
C TYR A 35 1.07 17.32 26.18
N GLN A 36 2.00 16.49 26.66
CA GLN A 36 3.38 16.88 27.01
C GLN A 36 4.43 16.37 26.01
N GLY A 37 4.00 15.68 24.95
CA GLY A 37 4.91 15.10 23.97
C GLY A 37 5.36 16.11 22.91
N THR A 38 6.17 15.64 21.98
CA THR A 38 6.74 16.43 20.89
C THR A 38 5.84 16.37 19.66
N LEU A 39 5.64 17.52 19.01
CA LEU A 39 4.97 17.62 17.71
C LEU A 39 6.01 17.76 16.61
N ILE A 40 5.94 16.91 15.59
CA ILE A 40 6.77 16.96 14.40
C ILE A 40 5.90 17.22 13.18
N THR A 41 6.35 18.07 12.27
CA THR A 41 5.66 18.27 10.98
C THR A 41 5.92 17.08 10.05
N ASP A 42 5.11 16.93 9.02
CA ASP A 42 5.41 16.06 7.89
C ASP A 42 6.46 16.71 6.96
N TRP A 43 6.85 16.00 5.90
CA TRP A 43 7.93 16.38 4.97
C TRP A 43 7.68 17.71 4.29
N ASP A 44 8.57 18.67 4.54
CA ASP A 44 8.49 20.06 4.03
C ASP A 44 7.15 20.75 4.26
N ASN A 45 6.39 20.34 5.26
CA ASN A 45 5.03 20.85 5.49
C ASN A 45 5.01 22.38 5.73
N VAL A 46 6.02 22.91 6.45
CA VAL A 46 6.16 24.36 6.62
C VAL A 46 6.53 25.05 5.30
N GLY A 47 7.42 24.45 4.51
CA GLY A 47 7.82 25.01 3.21
C GLY A 47 6.70 25.01 2.18
N ARG A 48 5.92 23.93 2.11
CA ARG A 48 4.76 23.80 1.21
C ARG A 48 3.74 24.93 1.39
N SER A 49 3.62 25.48 2.59
CA SER A 49 2.75 26.63 2.84
C SER A 49 3.13 27.89 2.06
N VAL A 50 4.41 28.00 1.65
CA VAL A 50 4.94 29.12 0.87
C VAL A 50 4.87 28.81 -0.63
N TRP A 51 5.46 27.69 -1.08
CA TRP A 51 5.64 27.44 -2.51
C TRP A 51 4.47 26.70 -3.16
N GLU A 52 3.76 25.86 -2.44
CA GLU A 52 2.64 25.06 -2.96
C GLU A 52 1.27 25.65 -2.58
N GLN A 53 0.96 25.69 -1.29
CA GLN A 53 -0.35 26.13 -0.77
C GLN A 53 -0.56 27.65 -0.89
N LYS A 54 0.52 28.45 -0.98
CA LYS A 54 0.50 29.93 -1.09
C LYS A 54 -0.26 30.63 0.05
N VAL A 55 -0.31 30.02 1.25
CA VAL A 55 -0.97 30.58 2.45
C VAL A 55 -0.02 31.39 3.32
N LYS A 56 1.29 31.33 3.06
CA LYS A 56 2.31 32.15 3.71
C LYS A 56 3.11 32.93 2.68
N PRO A 57 3.45 34.20 2.94
CA PRO A 57 4.15 35.05 1.98
C PRO A 57 5.63 34.66 1.82
N ASP A 58 6.25 34.15 2.87
CA ASP A 58 7.65 33.76 2.93
C ASP A 58 7.95 32.80 4.08
N TYR A 59 9.18 32.28 4.14
CA TYR A 59 9.61 31.32 5.17
C TYR A 59 9.75 31.93 6.56
N MET A 60 9.94 33.25 6.68
CA MET A 60 9.98 33.90 8.00
C MET A 60 8.60 33.89 8.65
N HIS A 61 7.55 34.22 7.91
CA HIS A 61 6.17 34.17 8.38
C HIS A 61 5.71 32.73 8.61
N ALA A 62 6.08 31.82 7.71
CA ALA A 62 5.78 30.40 7.87
C ALA A 62 6.42 29.83 9.14
N ALA A 63 7.70 30.12 9.40
CA ALA A 63 8.39 29.68 10.61
C ALA A 63 7.76 30.29 11.87
N THR A 64 7.45 31.60 11.84
CA THR A 64 6.80 32.29 12.96
C THR A 64 5.49 31.62 13.35
N ASP A 65 4.63 31.39 12.38
CA ASP A 65 3.29 30.86 12.64
C ASP A 65 3.31 29.38 13.00
N ALA A 66 4.23 28.58 12.43
CA ALA A 66 4.41 27.19 12.80
C ALA A 66 4.81 27.02 14.27
N VAL A 67 5.81 27.80 14.73
CA VAL A 67 6.26 27.76 16.13
C VAL A 67 5.15 28.28 17.06
N LYS A 68 4.50 29.39 16.73
CA LYS A 68 3.38 29.95 17.51
C LYS A 68 2.17 29.00 17.60
N ALA A 69 1.98 28.15 16.58
CA ALA A 69 0.94 27.13 16.62
C ALA A 69 1.27 25.97 17.56
N GLY A 70 2.55 25.75 17.91
CA GLY A 70 2.98 24.73 18.87
C GLY A 70 3.80 23.59 18.27
N ASN A 71 4.31 23.72 17.04
CA ASN A 71 5.24 22.76 16.48
C ASN A 71 6.60 22.81 17.20
N ASP A 72 7.18 21.65 17.45
CA ASP A 72 8.48 21.53 18.12
C ASP A 72 9.60 21.18 17.15
N LEU A 73 9.36 20.24 16.22
CA LEU A 73 10.34 19.73 15.28
C LEU A 73 9.82 19.86 13.86
N ILE A 74 10.63 20.47 13.00
CA ILE A 74 10.28 20.75 11.61
C ILE A 74 11.01 19.78 10.70
N MET A 75 10.24 18.95 9.96
CA MET A 75 10.78 17.99 9.04
C MET A 75 11.10 18.65 7.69
N THR A 76 12.34 18.57 7.26
CA THR A 76 12.81 18.81 5.89
C THR A 76 12.43 20.17 5.26
N THR A 77 12.31 21.23 6.06
CA THR A 77 12.21 22.62 5.54
C THR A 77 13.50 23.37 5.87
N PRO A 78 14.58 23.28 5.06
CA PRO A 78 15.86 23.93 5.38
C PRO A 78 15.74 25.44 5.61
N GLN A 79 14.88 26.10 4.85
CA GLN A 79 14.64 27.56 4.93
C GLN A 79 13.95 27.99 6.24
N PHE A 80 13.35 27.05 6.98
CA PHE A 80 12.77 27.32 8.29
C PHE A 80 13.80 27.88 9.25
N PHE A 81 15.02 27.34 9.27
CA PHE A 81 16.08 27.75 10.20
C PHE A 81 16.40 29.24 10.06
N ASP A 82 16.72 29.69 8.85
CA ASP A 82 16.97 31.11 8.58
C ASP A 82 15.73 31.99 8.80
N GLY A 83 14.56 31.48 8.46
CA GLY A 83 13.27 32.14 8.67
C GLY A 83 13.02 32.39 10.16
N ALA A 84 13.21 31.40 11.01
CA ALA A 84 13.02 31.51 12.46
C ALA A 84 14.03 32.48 13.09
N ILE A 85 15.31 32.43 12.71
CA ILE A 85 16.34 33.39 13.19
C ILE A 85 15.93 34.83 12.83
N LYS A 86 15.51 35.07 11.59
CA LYS A 86 15.06 36.40 11.15
C LYS A 86 13.81 36.83 11.93
N ALA A 87 12.87 35.93 12.17
CA ALA A 87 11.66 36.22 12.92
C ALA A 87 11.95 36.66 14.37
N VAL A 88 12.85 35.97 15.06
CA VAL A 88 13.28 36.36 16.41
C VAL A 88 13.97 37.73 16.39
N ARG A 89 14.93 37.96 15.50
CA ARG A 89 15.67 39.21 15.38
C ARG A 89 14.77 40.39 15.04
N ASN A 90 13.69 40.19 14.32
CA ASN A 90 12.70 41.20 13.94
C ASN A 90 11.58 41.35 15.00
N GLY A 91 11.61 40.63 16.11
CA GLY A 91 10.58 40.68 17.15
C GLY A 91 9.22 40.06 16.75
N LEU A 92 9.18 39.26 15.68
CA LEU A 92 7.96 38.58 15.23
C LEU A 92 7.73 37.26 15.97
N LEU A 93 8.78 36.65 16.45
CA LEU A 93 8.76 35.38 17.20
C LEU A 93 9.50 35.57 18.52
N ASP A 94 8.84 35.21 19.64
CA ASP A 94 9.49 35.20 20.95
C ASP A 94 10.44 33.99 21.05
N GLU A 95 11.67 34.23 21.47
CA GLU A 95 12.70 33.20 21.63
C GLU A 95 12.27 32.12 22.65
N SER A 96 11.47 32.50 23.66
CA SER A 96 10.93 31.57 24.66
C SER A 96 10.14 30.42 24.07
N LEU A 97 9.45 30.62 22.93
CA LEU A 97 8.72 29.57 22.24
C LEU A 97 9.67 28.56 21.56
N ILE A 98 10.84 29.00 21.11
CA ILE A 98 11.90 28.13 20.62
C ILE A 98 12.47 27.31 21.78
N ASP A 99 12.73 27.94 22.92
CA ASP A 99 13.23 27.27 24.14
C ASP A 99 12.25 26.19 24.63
N GLU A 100 10.96 26.47 24.59
CA GLU A 100 9.91 25.49 24.90
C GLU A 100 9.95 24.28 23.97
N ALA A 101 10.06 24.50 22.65
CA ALA A 101 10.13 23.45 21.65
C ALA A 101 11.37 22.57 21.86
N VAL A 102 12.55 23.23 22.05
CA VAL A 102 13.82 22.55 22.34
C VAL A 102 13.72 21.75 23.64
N SER A 103 13.11 22.32 24.69
CA SER A 103 12.91 21.64 25.97
C SER A 103 12.12 20.34 25.81
N ARG A 104 11.03 20.33 25.02
CA ARG A 104 10.22 19.12 24.77
C ARG A 104 11.05 18.06 24.01
N ILE A 105 11.80 18.46 23.00
CA ILE A 105 12.68 17.57 22.24
C ILE A 105 13.74 16.94 23.14
N LEU A 106 14.41 17.77 23.95
CA LEU A 106 15.44 17.29 24.89
C LEU A 106 14.83 16.39 25.97
N ALA A 107 13.67 16.74 26.52
CA ALA A 107 12.96 15.91 27.48
C ALA A 107 12.64 14.50 26.91
N LEU A 108 12.23 14.42 25.65
CA LEU A 108 12.00 13.14 24.97
C LEU A 108 13.30 12.35 24.87
N LYS A 109 14.42 12.97 24.45
CA LYS A 109 15.74 12.32 24.35
C LYS A 109 16.23 11.81 25.72
N PHE A 110 16.06 12.59 26.79
CA PHE A 110 16.41 12.16 28.14
C PHE A 110 15.54 10.98 28.62
N ARG A 111 14.22 11.02 28.40
CA ARG A 111 13.31 9.92 28.76
C ARG A 111 13.66 8.62 28.04
N LEU A 112 14.15 8.72 26.81
CA LEU A 112 14.59 7.58 26.02
C LEU A 112 16.02 7.10 26.38
N GLY A 113 16.76 7.83 27.20
CA GLY A 113 18.15 7.52 27.57
C GLY A 113 19.13 7.63 26.41
N LEU A 114 18.87 8.50 25.41
CA LEU A 114 19.69 8.58 24.20
C LEU A 114 21.05 9.23 24.39
N PHE A 115 21.24 9.94 25.51
CA PHE A 115 22.53 10.52 25.86
C PHE A 115 23.48 9.49 26.50
N GLU A 116 22.94 8.55 27.26
CA GLU A 116 23.65 7.46 27.88
C GLU A 116 23.87 6.29 26.95
N ASP A 117 22.86 6.00 26.13
CA ASP A 117 22.86 4.94 25.10
C ASP A 117 22.22 5.46 23.80
N PRO A 118 23.04 5.91 22.82
CA PRO A 118 22.54 6.41 21.54
C PRO A 118 21.93 5.32 20.67
N ARG A 119 21.88 4.07 21.12
CA ARG A 119 21.27 2.92 20.45
C ARG A 119 21.74 2.75 19.01
N LEU A 120 23.06 2.81 18.82
CA LEU A 120 23.66 2.59 17.50
C LEU A 120 23.33 1.19 16.99
N PRO A 121 23.19 1.02 15.66
CA PRO A 121 22.95 -0.28 15.06
C PRO A 121 24.04 -1.29 15.44
N ASP A 122 23.63 -2.51 15.81
CA ASP A 122 24.51 -3.65 16.04
C ASP A 122 24.27 -4.70 14.96
N GLU A 123 25.26 -4.94 14.11
CA GLU A 123 25.11 -5.86 12.97
C GLU A 123 24.76 -7.30 13.37
N LYS A 124 25.28 -7.78 14.52
CA LYS A 124 24.98 -9.13 15.00
C LYS A 124 23.52 -9.22 15.44
N ARG A 125 23.05 -8.19 16.14
CA ARG A 125 21.64 -8.10 16.57
C ARG A 125 20.70 -7.92 15.37
N ILE A 126 21.07 -7.09 14.41
CA ILE A 126 20.29 -6.93 13.15
C ILE A 126 20.11 -8.30 12.49
N LYS A 127 21.22 -9.06 12.25
CA LYS A 127 21.16 -10.38 11.62
C LYS A 127 20.39 -11.43 12.45
N ALA A 128 20.38 -11.30 13.76
CA ALA A 128 19.66 -12.24 14.64
C ALA A 128 18.17 -11.95 14.75
N VAL A 129 17.75 -10.68 14.58
CA VAL A 129 16.38 -10.24 14.87
C VAL A 129 15.59 -9.94 13.59
N ILE A 130 16.18 -9.17 12.66
CA ILE A 130 15.46 -8.77 11.45
C ILE A 130 15.26 -9.98 10.54
N GLY A 131 14.01 -10.27 10.19
CA GLY A 131 13.66 -11.42 9.36
C GLY A 131 13.89 -12.77 10.04
N SER A 132 13.98 -12.80 11.39
CA SER A 132 14.04 -14.05 12.16
C SER A 132 12.84 -14.94 11.85
N LYS A 133 12.93 -16.23 12.24
CA LYS A 133 11.81 -17.16 12.05
C LYS A 133 10.52 -16.66 12.72
N ASP A 134 10.63 -16.12 13.92
CA ASP A 134 9.47 -15.58 14.64
C ASP A 134 8.81 -14.40 13.89
N HIS A 135 9.64 -13.52 13.27
CA HIS A 135 9.12 -12.44 12.43
C HIS A 135 8.43 -12.97 11.16
N GLN A 136 9.00 -14.02 10.54
CA GLN A 136 8.39 -14.63 9.36
C GLN A 136 7.08 -15.37 9.69
N ASP A 137 7.04 -16.08 10.82
CA ASP A 137 5.84 -16.80 11.29
C ASP A 137 4.72 -15.79 11.63
N LEU A 138 5.05 -14.70 12.31
CA LEU A 138 4.09 -13.63 12.60
C LEU A 138 3.60 -12.94 11.33
N ASN A 139 4.49 -12.65 10.38
CA ASN A 139 4.13 -12.09 9.08
C ASN A 139 3.15 -12.99 8.32
N LEU A 140 3.39 -14.31 8.31
CA LEU A 140 2.47 -15.26 7.70
C LEU A 140 1.12 -15.31 8.42
N GLN A 141 1.12 -15.26 9.75
CA GLN A 141 -0.13 -15.20 10.52
C GLN A 141 -0.93 -13.95 10.16
N ILE A 142 -0.30 -12.77 10.15
CA ILE A 142 -0.96 -11.52 9.77
C ILE A 142 -1.51 -11.60 8.33
N ALA A 143 -0.72 -12.17 7.40
CA ALA A 143 -1.18 -12.34 6.02
C ALA A 143 -2.43 -13.23 5.92
N ARG A 144 -2.51 -14.34 6.68
CA ARG A 144 -3.69 -15.21 6.75
C ARG A 144 -4.91 -14.48 7.29
N GLU A 145 -4.76 -13.75 8.38
CA GLU A 145 -5.83 -13.01 9.06
C GLU A 145 -6.27 -11.74 8.29
N SER A 146 -5.49 -11.29 7.30
CA SER A 146 -5.81 -10.11 6.49
C SER A 146 -6.63 -10.42 5.23
N VAL A 147 -6.72 -11.67 4.80
CA VAL A 147 -7.50 -12.07 3.62
C VAL A 147 -8.97 -12.22 3.99
N ALA A 148 -9.84 -11.52 3.26
CA ALA A 148 -11.29 -11.62 3.44
C ALA A 148 -11.92 -12.50 2.35
N LEU A 149 -12.55 -13.60 2.75
CA LEU A 149 -13.36 -14.44 1.85
C LEU A 149 -14.75 -13.82 1.72
N LEU A 150 -15.05 -13.25 0.54
CA LEU A 150 -16.28 -12.50 0.29
C LEU A 150 -17.39 -13.36 -0.33
N LYS A 151 -17.02 -14.43 -1.03
CA LYS A 151 -17.93 -15.38 -1.68
C LYS A 151 -17.32 -16.76 -1.68
N ASN A 152 -18.11 -17.79 -1.37
CA ASN A 152 -17.77 -19.20 -1.57
C ASN A 152 -19.05 -20.03 -1.71
N ASN A 153 -19.28 -20.58 -2.89
CA ASN A 153 -20.43 -21.45 -3.17
C ASN A 153 -20.15 -22.94 -2.86
N GLY A 154 -19.17 -23.22 -2.00
CA GLY A 154 -18.75 -24.58 -1.66
C GLY A 154 -17.56 -25.09 -2.49
N ALA A 155 -16.95 -24.24 -3.34
CA ALA A 155 -15.75 -24.62 -4.10
C ALA A 155 -14.48 -24.65 -3.26
N LEU A 156 -14.45 -23.92 -2.17
CA LEU A 156 -13.35 -23.92 -1.20
C LEU A 156 -13.75 -24.65 0.09
N PRO A 157 -12.83 -25.41 0.71
CA PRO A 157 -11.45 -25.62 0.28
C PRO A 157 -11.34 -26.56 -0.93
N PHE A 158 -10.37 -26.28 -1.83
CA PHE A 158 -10.09 -27.14 -2.98
C PHE A 158 -9.15 -28.28 -2.58
N SER A 159 -9.55 -29.52 -2.89
CA SER A 159 -8.72 -30.71 -2.65
C SER A 159 -7.75 -30.94 -3.80
N ALA A 160 -6.50 -30.52 -3.63
CA ALA A 160 -5.43 -30.78 -4.57
C ALA A 160 -4.93 -32.23 -4.40
N THR A 161 -4.98 -33.02 -5.49
CA THR A 161 -4.45 -34.38 -5.57
C THR A 161 -3.43 -34.49 -6.71
N PRO A 162 -2.57 -35.53 -6.75
CA PRO A 162 -1.52 -35.65 -7.75
C PRO A 162 -1.97 -35.63 -9.23
N ASP A 163 -3.23 -35.98 -9.49
CA ASP A 163 -3.82 -36.02 -10.83
C ASP A 163 -4.49 -34.69 -11.24
N LYS A 164 -4.47 -33.69 -10.35
CA LYS A 164 -5.11 -32.40 -10.59
C LYS A 164 -4.19 -31.40 -11.27
N ARG A 165 -4.82 -30.50 -12.01
CA ARG A 165 -4.16 -29.36 -12.65
C ARG A 165 -4.81 -28.06 -12.18
N ILE A 166 -4.00 -27.11 -11.71
CA ILE A 166 -4.41 -25.81 -11.22
C ILE A 166 -3.84 -24.73 -12.14
N ALA A 167 -4.70 -23.89 -12.70
CA ALA A 167 -4.29 -22.70 -13.45
C ALA A 167 -4.29 -21.48 -12.53
N VAL A 168 -3.11 -20.90 -12.31
CA VAL A 168 -2.94 -19.63 -11.60
C VAL A 168 -2.74 -18.55 -12.66
N ILE A 169 -3.74 -17.71 -12.85
CA ILE A 169 -3.85 -16.81 -14.00
C ILE A 169 -4.01 -15.36 -13.51
N GLY A 170 -3.39 -14.44 -14.19
CA GLY A 170 -3.58 -13.02 -13.94
C GLY A 170 -2.28 -12.25 -13.86
N PRO A 171 -2.35 -10.93 -14.06
CA PRO A 171 -1.16 -10.07 -14.07
C PRO A 171 -0.44 -10.01 -12.73
N LEU A 172 -1.17 -10.26 -11.62
CA LEU A 172 -0.62 -10.25 -10.26
C LEU A 172 -0.33 -11.64 -9.69
N ALA A 173 -0.53 -12.71 -10.47
CA ALA A 173 -0.35 -14.09 -10.00
C ALA A 173 1.11 -14.41 -9.65
N ASP A 174 2.06 -13.85 -10.37
CA ASP A 174 3.51 -13.98 -10.13
C ASP A 174 4.19 -12.60 -10.03
N ASP A 175 3.52 -11.65 -9.42
CA ASP A 175 4.05 -10.31 -9.19
C ASP A 175 4.52 -10.16 -7.73
N ALA A 176 5.85 -10.08 -7.54
CA ALA A 176 6.44 -10.06 -6.22
C ALA A 176 6.39 -8.66 -5.56
N GLN A 177 6.23 -7.59 -6.34
CA GLN A 177 6.34 -6.23 -5.80
C GLN A 177 4.97 -5.64 -5.45
N ASN A 178 3.97 -5.78 -6.32
CA ASN A 178 2.68 -5.13 -6.12
C ASN A 178 1.90 -5.68 -4.92
N GLN A 179 2.08 -6.94 -4.54
CA GLN A 179 1.45 -7.50 -3.33
C GLN A 179 2.00 -6.91 -2.02
N LEU A 180 3.15 -6.23 -2.05
CA LEU A 180 3.73 -5.59 -0.86
C LEU A 180 3.03 -4.30 -0.48
N GLY A 181 2.42 -3.63 -1.45
CA GLY A 181 1.75 -2.35 -1.26
C GLY A 181 2.66 -1.14 -1.37
N ASP A 182 2.12 0.02 -0.99
CA ASP A 182 2.82 1.29 -1.04
C ASP A 182 3.87 1.44 0.07
N TRP A 183 4.84 2.34 -0.11
CA TRP A 183 5.93 2.63 0.85
C TRP A 183 6.84 1.45 1.20
N THR A 184 6.97 0.50 0.31
CA THR A 184 7.85 -0.68 0.51
C THR A 184 9.24 -0.52 -0.13
N GLY A 185 9.61 0.70 -0.53
CA GLY A 185 10.87 1.02 -1.22
C GLY A 185 10.77 0.98 -2.75
N ASN A 186 9.72 0.41 -3.30
CA ASN A 186 9.37 0.44 -4.73
C ASN A 186 7.94 0.96 -4.91
N SER A 187 7.62 2.06 -4.24
CA SER A 187 6.31 2.71 -4.33
C SER A 187 6.22 3.64 -5.53
N GLY A 188 5.00 4.07 -5.87
CA GLY A 188 4.75 5.04 -6.92
C GLY A 188 5.32 6.43 -6.65
N GLN A 189 5.63 6.77 -5.38
CA GLN A 189 6.16 8.08 -4.99
C GLN A 189 7.66 8.22 -5.16
N VAL A 190 8.39 7.33 -4.51
CA VAL A 190 9.85 7.36 -4.45
C VAL A 190 10.38 5.96 -4.65
N ASN A 191 11.15 5.77 -5.67
CA ASN A 191 11.76 4.48 -5.94
C ASN A 191 13.15 4.41 -5.30
N TRP A 192 13.20 4.03 -4.02
CA TRP A 192 14.46 3.83 -3.29
C TRP A 192 15.16 2.54 -3.68
N MET A 193 14.39 1.56 -4.20
CA MET A 193 14.85 0.26 -4.61
C MET A 193 14.40 -0.01 -6.05
N PRO A 194 15.15 0.50 -7.05
CA PRO A 194 14.74 0.38 -8.45
C PRO A 194 14.54 -1.06 -8.92
N ASP A 195 15.25 -2.01 -8.30
CA ASP A 195 15.11 -3.44 -8.58
C ASP A 195 14.02 -4.13 -7.72
N GLY A 196 13.35 -3.35 -6.87
CA GLY A 196 12.37 -3.83 -5.91
C GLY A 196 12.97 -4.58 -4.71
N GLN A 197 12.10 -5.18 -3.90
CA GLN A 197 12.51 -6.05 -2.80
C GLN A 197 13.08 -7.37 -3.34
N PRO A 198 14.04 -8.01 -2.65
CA PRO A 198 14.62 -9.28 -3.09
C PRO A 198 13.55 -10.34 -3.37
N ARG A 199 13.60 -10.92 -4.56
CA ARG A 199 12.59 -11.87 -5.05
C ARG A 199 12.42 -13.11 -4.15
N ASP A 200 13.50 -13.59 -3.58
CA ASP A 200 13.55 -14.77 -2.71
C ASP A 200 12.90 -14.55 -1.33
N MET A 201 12.68 -13.31 -0.93
CA MET A 201 11.97 -12.96 0.31
C MET A 201 10.44 -13.00 0.16
N ILE A 202 9.93 -13.03 -1.07
CA ILE A 202 8.52 -12.84 -1.39
C ILE A 202 7.95 -14.12 -1.98
N THR A 203 6.86 -14.60 -1.40
CA THR A 203 6.09 -15.73 -1.94
C THR A 203 4.90 -15.17 -2.71
N THR A 204 4.91 -15.27 -4.04
CA THR A 204 3.78 -14.90 -4.90
C THR A 204 2.65 -15.93 -4.79
N VAL A 205 1.47 -15.61 -5.33
CA VAL A 205 0.36 -16.59 -5.34
C VAL A 205 0.76 -17.84 -6.09
N LEU A 206 1.45 -17.70 -7.23
CA LEU A 206 2.00 -18.82 -8.00
C LEU A 206 2.98 -19.65 -7.19
N ASP A 207 3.92 -19.02 -6.48
CA ASP A 207 4.87 -19.72 -5.61
C ASP A 207 4.15 -20.48 -4.48
N GLY A 208 3.14 -19.85 -3.87
CA GLY A 208 2.36 -20.47 -2.82
C GLY A 208 1.70 -21.77 -3.26
N PHE A 209 1.09 -21.79 -4.45
CA PHE A 209 0.55 -23.03 -5.00
C PHE A 209 1.64 -24.05 -5.28
N ARG A 210 2.74 -23.68 -5.96
CA ARG A 210 3.84 -24.59 -6.29
C ARG A 210 4.48 -25.24 -5.05
N GLN A 211 4.52 -24.52 -3.94
CA GLN A 211 5.09 -25.01 -2.67
C GLN A 211 4.14 -25.93 -1.89
N LEU A 212 2.83 -25.75 -2.04
CA LEU A 212 1.84 -26.36 -1.15
C LEU A 212 1.05 -27.53 -1.74
N VAL A 213 1.02 -27.64 -3.08
CA VAL A 213 0.35 -28.76 -3.73
C VAL A 213 1.17 -30.05 -3.59
N PRO A 214 0.53 -31.24 -3.59
CA PRO A 214 1.23 -32.51 -3.55
C PRO A 214 2.04 -32.74 -4.82
N GLU A 215 3.08 -33.55 -4.72
CA GLU A 215 3.84 -34.03 -5.89
C GLU A 215 2.91 -34.70 -6.91
N GLY A 216 3.08 -34.34 -8.19
CA GLY A 216 2.22 -34.78 -9.28
C GLY A 216 1.03 -33.88 -9.59
N CYS A 217 0.64 -32.97 -8.71
CA CYS A 217 -0.32 -31.91 -9.03
C CYS A 217 0.35 -30.85 -9.90
N GLU A 218 -0.20 -30.59 -11.07
CA GLU A 218 0.37 -29.61 -12.02
C GLU A 218 -0.11 -28.20 -11.70
N VAL A 219 0.80 -27.23 -11.62
CA VAL A 219 0.48 -25.80 -11.48
C VAL A 219 0.98 -25.06 -12.70
N VAL A 220 0.05 -24.53 -13.50
CA VAL A 220 0.36 -23.76 -14.71
C VAL A 220 0.07 -22.28 -14.49
N TYR A 221 0.83 -21.43 -15.18
CA TYR A 221 0.72 -19.99 -15.10
C TYR A 221 0.41 -19.37 -16.46
N SER A 222 -0.40 -18.34 -16.48
CA SER A 222 -0.59 -17.43 -17.61
C SER A 222 -0.84 -16.01 -17.09
N ARG A 223 -0.20 -15.03 -17.71
CA ARG A 223 -0.40 -13.61 -17.33
C ARG A 223 -1.82 -13.12 -17.64
N GLY A 224 -2.38 -13.53 -18.75
CA GLY A 224 -3.78 -13.30 -19.16
C GLY A 224 -4.15 -11.86 -19.53
N ALA A 225 -3.57 -10.87 -18.87
CA ALA A 225 -3.79 -9.45 -19.13
C ALA A 225 -2.62 -8.60 -18.63
N ASP A 226 -2.50 -7.38 -19.15
CA ASP A 226 -1.71 -6.30 -18.57
C ASP A 226 -2.63 -5.30 -17.88
N ILE A 227 -2.11 -4.57 -16.87
CA ILE A 227 -2.87 -3.59 -16.07
C ILE A 227 -2.64 -2.19 -16.59
N ILE A 228 -1.37 -1.74 -16.69
CA ILE A 228 -0.99 -0.42 -17.13
C ILE A 228 0.17 -0.48 -18.14
N ASP A 229 0.23 0.54 -18.98
CA ASP A 229 1.42 0.96 -19.73
C ASP A 229 2.01 2.18 -19.03
N LEU A 230 3.34 2.25 -18.91
CA LEU A 230 4.04 3.42 -18.37
C LEU A 230 4.39 4.36 -19.49
N VAL A 231 3.85 5.58 -19.44
CA VAL A 231 4.07 6.64 -20.41
C VAL A 231 4.72 7.85 -19.75
N ASP A 232 5.35 8.71 -20.54
CA ASP A 232 5.90 9.97 -20.04
C ASP A 232 4.75 10.88 -19.56
N ASP A 233 5.01 11.65 -18.47
CA ASP A 233 4.01 12.57 -17.92
C ASP A 233 3.69 13.68 -18.93
N PRO A 234 2.42 13.88 -19.33
CA PRO A 234 2.03 14.92 -20.28
C PRO A 234 2.25 16.35 -19.75
N GLU A 235 2.46 16.52 -18.45
CA GLU A 235 2.81 17.83 -17.85
C GLU A 235 4.29 18.21 -18.05
N GLY A 236 5.10 17.33 -18.64
CA GLY A 236 6.50 17.61 -18.99
C GLY A 236 7.49 16.71 -18.27
N GLU A 237 8.77 16.89 -18.57
CA GLU A 237 9.86 16.04 -18.07
C GLU A 237 10.22 16.31 -16.60
N CYS A 238 9.98 17.55 -16.13
CA CYS A 238 10.37 17.98 -14.79
C CYS A 238 9.24 18.74 -14.08
N TYR A 239 9.26 18.65 -12.75
CA TYR A 239 8.49 19.53 -11.89
C TYR A 239 9.04 20.97 -11.92
N PRO A 240 8.28 21.98 -11.43
CA PRO A 240 8.76 23.37 -11.40
C PRO A 240 10.05 23.61 -10.60
N ASP A 241 10.40 22.70 -9.68
CA ASP A 241 11.63 22.71 -8.89
C ASP A 241 12.83 22.05 -9.61
N GLY A 242 12.61 21.52 -10.83
CA GLY A 242 13.64 20.87 -11.65
C GLY A 242 13.83 19.37 -11.40
N GLN A 243 13.07 18.77 -10.48
CA GLN A 243 13.12 17.32 -10.29
C GLN A 243 12.42 16.59 -11.45
N PRO A 244 12.97 15.45 -11.91
CA PRO A 244 12.36 14.69 -12.99
C PRO A 244 11.00 14.12 -12.54
N ARG A 245 10.02 14.20 -13.46
CA ARG A 245 8.72 13.56 -13.26
C ARG A 245 8.82 12.06 -13.53
N PRO A 246 8.22 11.20 -12.68
CA PRO A 246 8.13 9.79 -12.97
C PRO A 246 7.17 9.54 -14.14
N LYS A 247 7.33 8.39 -14.80
CA LYS A 247 6.32 7.93 -15.77
C LYS A 247 5.01 7.66 -15.06
N ILE A 248 3.90 8.00 -15.74
CA ILE A 248 2.55 7.75 -15.25
C ILE A 248 1.97 6.45 -15.81
N GLY A 249 1.13 5.78 -15.03
CA GLY A 249 0.39 4.60 -15.46
C GLY A 249 -0.88 4.97 -16.21
N VAL A 250 -1.02 4.50 -17.45
CA VAL A 250 -2.28 4.55 -18.20
C VAL A 250 -2.82 3.13 -18.37
N SER A 251 -4.14 2.98 -18.57
CA SER A 251 -4.73 1.65 -18.79
C SER A 251 -4.04 0.94 -19.94
N ALA A 252 -3.54 -0.27 -19.72
CA ALA A 252 -2.85 -1.05 -20.75
C ALA A 252 -3.79 -1.39 -21.90
N ARG A 253 -3.21 -1.55 -23.07
CA ARG A 253 -3.95 -2.02 -24.25
C ARG A 253 -4.30 -3.48 -24.08
N PHE A 254 -5.48 -3.85 -24.56
CA PHE A 254 -5.92 -5.25 -24.58
C PHE A 254 -5.03 -6.09 -25.51
N ASP A 255 -4.54 -7.22 -25.01
CA ASP A 255 -3.75 -8.19 -25.77
C ASP A 255 -4.52 -9.53 -25.88
N GLN A 256 -5.06 -9.82 -27.06
CA GLN A 256 -5.81 -11.05 -27.35
C GLN A 256 -4.95 -12.31 -27.14
N ARG A 257 -3.65 -12.25 -27.41
CA ARG A 257 -2.76 -13.42 -27.29
C ARG A 257 -2.60 -13.86 -25.83
N LEU A 258 -2.48 -12.89 -24.92
CA LEU A 258 -2.42 -13.17 -23.47
C LEU A 258 -3.72 -13.81 -23.00
N LEU A 259 -4.87 -13.30 -23.47
CA LEU A 259 -6.17 -13.87 -23.15
C LEU A 259 -6.33 -15.28 -23.68
N ASP A 260 -5.97 -15.55 -24.95
CA ASP A 260 -6.11 -16.86 -25.57
C ASP A 260 -5.28 -17.93 -24.84
N GLU A 261 -4.06 -17.60 -24.43
CA GLU A 261 -3.21 -18.47 -23.62
C GLU A 261 -3.84 -18.79 -22.26
N ALA A 262 -4.38 -17.78 -21.57
CA ALA A 262 -5.04 -17.94 -20.29
C ALA A 262 -6.28 -18.85 -20.41
N VAL A 263 -7.10 -18.63 -21.41
CA VAL A 263 -8.31 -19.46 -21.70
C VAL A 263 -7.91 -20.89 -22.01
N ALA A 264 -6.87 -21.11 -22.80
CA ALA A 264 -6.39 -22.46 -23.14
C ALA A 264 -5.95 -23.23 -21.89
N ASN A 265 -5.19 -22.59 -20.99
CA ASN A 265 -4.76 -23.20 -19.73
C ASN A 265 -5.94 -23.44 -18.78
N ALA A 266 -6.86 -22.48 -18.66
CA ALA A 266 -8.05 -22.61 -17.82
C ALA A 266 -8.93 -23.81 -18.23
N ARG A 267 -9.16 -24.02 -19.53
CA ARG A 267 -9.96 -25.13 -20.05
C ARG A 267 -9.42 -26.53 -19.67
N GLN A 268 -8.13 -26.65 -19.52
CA GLN A 268 -7.44 -27.89 -19.20
C GLN A 268 -7.27 -28.13 -17.70
N SER A 269 -7.68 -27.19 -16.86
CA SER A 269 -7.42 -27.23 -15.42
C SER A 269 -8.66 -27.64 -14.62
N ASP A 270 -8.44 -28.21 -13.43
CA ASP A 270 -9.49 -28.60 -12.48
C ASP A 270 -9.86 -27.47 -11.55
N LEU A 271 -8.98 -26.48 -11.37
CA LEU A 271 -9.19 -25.25 -10.63
C LEU A 271 -8.61 -24.08 -11.43
N ILE A 272 -9.36 -23.00 -11.51
CA ILE A 272 -8.92 -21.72 -12.10
C ILE A 272 -8.81 -20.72 -10.96
N VAL A 273 -7.62 -20.14 -10.76
CA VAL A 273 -7.36 -19.06 -9.78
C VAL A 273 -6.99 -17.81 -10.56
N ALA A 274 -7.88 -16.83 -10.59
CA ALA A 274 -7.67 -15.55 -11.26
C ALA A 274 -7.16 -14.52 -10.25
N VAL A 275 -5.96 -13.96 -10.45
CA VAL A 275 -5.34 -12.97 -9.56
C VAL A 275 -5.27 -11.63 -10.28
N VAL A 276 -6.13 -10.72 -9.88
CA VAL A 276 -6.33 -9.39 -10.48
C VAL A 276 -6.22 -8.30 -9.42
N GLY A 277 -6.17 -7.04 -9.83
CA GLY A 277 -6.15 -5.92 -8.89
C GLY A 277 -5.37 -4.71 -9.38
N ASP A 278 -4.66 -4.07 -8.46
CA ASP A 278 -3.90 -2.85 -8.70
C ASP A 278 -2.39 -3.04 -8.60
N VAL A 279 -1.69 -2.08 -9.17
CA VAL A 279 -0.23 -1.92 -9.06
C VAL A 279 0.11 -0.67 -8.24
N VAL A 280 1.31 -0.62 -7.67
CA VAL A 280 1.74 0.47 -6.77
C VAL A 280 1.68 1.85 -7.42
N GLN A 281 1.77 1.95 -8.75
CA GLN A 281 1.64 3.22 -9.49
C GLN A 281 0.22 3.81 -9.46
N LEU A 282 -0.77 3.04 -9.02
CA LEU A 282 -2.18 3.43 -8.98
C LEU A 282 -2.71 3.62 -7.54
N VAL A 283 -1.89 3.36 -6.54
CA VAL A 283 -2.29 3.34 -5.13
C VAL A 283 -1.27 4.08 -4.27
N GLY A 284 -1.71 4.52 -3.09
CA GLY A 284 -0.86 5.18 -2.13
C GLY A 284 -0.76 6.68 -2.32
N GLU A 285 0.15 7.27 -1.58
CA GLU A 285 0.36 8.73 -1.53
C GLU A 285 0.83 9.26 -2.89
N THR A 286 0.30 10.38 -3.32
CA THR A 286 0.47 11.04 -4.63
C THR A 286 -0.03 10.24 -5.84
N CYS A 287 -0.53 9.03 -5.66
CA CYS A 287 -1.10 8.21 -6.72
C CYS A 287 -2.63 8.22 -6.63
N SER A 288 -3.29 8.39 -7.76
CA SER A 288 -4.74 8.33 -7.84
C SER A 288 -5.21 7.81 -9.19
N THR A 289 -6.45 7.31 -9.21
CA THR A 289 -7.11 6.86 -10.42
C THR A 289 -8.45 7.59 -10.58
N ALA A 290 -8.85 7.88 -11.81
CA ALA A 290 -10.13 8.51 -12.10
C ALA A 290 -11.33 7.56 -11.90
N THR A 291 -11.07 6.25 -11.78
CA THR A 291 -12.07 5.20 -11.60
C THR A 291 -11.61 4.16 -10.60
N LEU A 292 -12.55 3.45 -9.99
CA LEU A 292 -12.29 2.26 -9.19
C LEU A 292 -12.41 0.95 -9.99
N GLU A 293 -12.66 1.01 -11.30
CA GLU A 293 -12.69 -0.16 -12.15
C GLU A 293 -11.29 -0.76 -12.35
N LEU A 294 -11.26 -2.06 -12.60
CA LEU A 294 -10.02 -2.74 -12.97
C LEU A 294 -9.51 -2.22 -14.32
N LEU A 295 -8.25 -1.81 -14.37
CA LEU A 295 -7.63 -1.28 -15.59
C LEU A 295 -7.09 -2.39 -16.50
N GLY A 296 -6.78 -2.01 -17.74
CA GLY A 296 -6.22 -2.91 -18.74
C GLY A 296 -7.19 -4.00 -19.20
N GLY A 297 -6.65 -5.17 -19.48
CA GLY A 297 -7.41 -6.33 -19.95
C GLY A 297 -8.11 -7.17 -18.87
N GLN A 298 -8.08 -6.74 -17.59
CA GLN A 298 -8.49 -7.57 -16.46
C GLN A 298 -9.99 -7.96 -16.48
N ASN A 299 -10.89 -7.03 -16.85
CA ASN A 299 -12.32 -7.34 -16.95
C ASN A 299 -12.59 -8.37 -18.05
N ALA A 300 -11.97 -8.22 -19.22
CA ALA A 300 -12.10 -9.19 -20.30
C ALA A 300 -11.55 -10.57 -19.92
N LEU A 301 -10.44 -10.60 -19.15
CA LEU A 301 -9.90 -11.84 -18.60
C LEU A 301 -10.90 -12.53 -17.66
N LEU A 302 -11.46 -11.80 -16.70
CA LEU A 302 -12.43 -12.35 -15.75
C LEU A 302 -13.68 -12.89 -16.44
N GLU A 303 -14.22 -12.16 -17.42
CA GLU A 303 -15.38 -12.60 -18.21
C GLU A 303 -15.08 -13.87 -19.01
N ALA A 304 -13.89 -13.94 -19.64
CA ALA A 304 -13.50 -15.11 -20.39
C ALA A 304 -13.30 -16.35 -19.48
N LEU A 305 -12.66 -16.19 -18.34
CA LEU A 305 -12.48 -17.27 -17.36
C LEU A 305 -13.80 -17.72 -16.74
N ALA A 306 -14.72 -16.80 -16.44
CA ALA A 306 -16.05 -17.13 -15.98
C ALA A 306 -16.85 -17.94 -17.02
N ASN A 307 -16.72 -17.60 -18.30
CA ASN A 307 -17.30 -18.40 -19.38
C ASN A 307 -16.70 -19.80 -19.45
N VAL A 308 -15.39 -19.94 -19.34
CA VAL A 308 -14.72 -21.27 -19.26
C VAL A 308 -15.25 -22.06 -18.06
N ALA A 309 -15.39 -21.43 -16.88
CA ALA A 309 -15.90 -22.09 -15.70
C ALA A 309 -17.34 -22.60 -15.91
N LYS A 310 -18.23 -21.80 -16.53
CA LYS A 310 -19.60 -22.19 -16.88
C LYS A 310 -19.63 -23.35 -17.87
N GLU A 311 -18.83 -23.31 -18.92
CA GLU A 311 -18.77 -24.33 -19.97
C GLU A 311 -18.21 -25.67 -19.48
N THR A 312 -17.23 -25.63 -18.58
CA THR A 312 -16.52 -26.82 -18.11
C THR A 312 -17.02 -27.37 -16.78
N GLY A 313 -17.80 -26.58 -16.03
CA GLY A 313 -18.21 -26.91 -14.66
C GLY A 313 -17.05 -26.85 -13.66
N LYS A 314 -15.90 -26.26 -14.03
CA LYS A 314 -14.73 -26.15 -13.15
C LYS A 314 -14.82 -24.91 -12.28
N PRO A 315 -14.37 -24.97 -11.00
CA PRO A 315 -14.42 -23.82 -10.12
C PRO A 315 -13.47 -22.71 -10.57
N LEU A 316 -13.98 -21.45 -10.53
CA LEU A 316 -13.18 -20.24 -10.67
C LEU A 316 -13.11 -19.54 -9.33
N VAL A 317 -11.89 -19.33 -8.82
CA VAL A 317 -11.60 -18.53 -7.64
C VAL A 317 -10.98 -17.21 -8.11
N VAL A 318 -11.58 -16.09 -7.72
CA VAL A 318 -11.05 -14.75 -7.99
C VAL A 318 -10.37 -14.21 -6.76
N VAL A 319 -9.14 -13.75 -6.88
CA VAL A 319 -8.34 -13.10 -5.85
C VAL A 319 -8.10 -11.66 -6.27
N LEU A 320 -8.65 -10.72 -5.50
CA LEU A 320 -8.40 -9.29 -5.67
C LEU A 320 -7.21 -8.88 -4.81
N LEU A 321 -6.07 -8.61 -5.43
CA LEU A 321 -4.88 -8.01 -4.82
C LEU A 321 -4.94 -6.49 -5.02
N SER A 322 -5.45 -5.76 -4.03
CA SER A 322 -5.58 -4.30 -4.13
C SER A 322 -5.69 -3.68 -2.76
N SER A 323 -4.98 -2.58 -2.52
CA SER A 323 -5.07 -1.80 -1.28
C SER A 323 -6.36 -0.98 -1.16
N LYS A 324 -7.10 -0.83 -2.25
CA LYS A 324 -8.37 -0.09 -2.29
C LYS A 324 -9.50 -0.97 -2.84
N PRO A 325 -10.77 -0.67 -2.50
CA PRO A 325 -11.91 -1.32 -3.12
C PRO A 325 -11.90 -1.13 -4.63
N GLN A 326 -12.26 -2.17 -5.38
CA GLN A 326 -12.38 -2.16 -6.83
C GLN A 326 -13.80 -2.50 -7.26
N VAL A 327 -14.27 -1.90 -8.35
CA VAL A 327 -15.52 -2.28 -9.00
C VAL A 327 -15.26 -3.56 -9.77
N MET A 328 -15.86 -4.65 -9.31
CA MET A 328 -15.73 -5.96 -9.95
C MET A 328 -16.81 -6.17 -11.01
N PRO A 329 -16.50 -6.89 -12.10
CA PRO A 329 -17.50 -7.18 -13.15
C PRO A 329 -18.60 -8.12 -12.63
N ALA A 330 -19.75 -8.10 -13.32
CA ALA A 330 -20.93 -8.89 -12.94
C ALA A 330 -20.67 -10.40 -12.85
N CYS A 331 -19.72 -10.94 -13.60
CA CYS A 331 -19.32 -12.35 -13.51
C CYS A 331 -18.66 -12.72 -12.16
N VAL A 332 -18.31 -11.75 -11.32
CA VAL A 332 -17.74 -11.95 -9.99
C VAL A 332 -18.78 -11.67 -8.90
N ILE A 333 -19.45 -10.50 -8.96
CA ILE A 333 -20.33 -10.01 -7.88
C ILE A 333 -21.82 -10.08 -8.22
N GLY A 334 -22.19 -10.58 -9.42
CA GLY A 334 -23.56 -10.59 -9.89
C GLY A 334 -24.04 -9.28 -10.49
N THR A 335 -25.16 -9.32 -11.22
CA THR A 335 -25.68 -8.18 -11.99
C THR A 335 -26.24 -7.03 -11.13
N ASN A 336 -26.54 -7.29 -9.86
CA ASN A 336 -27.08 -6.30 -8.93
C ASN A 336 -26.02 -5.66 -8.02
N GLY A 337 -24.74 -5.96 -8.24
CA GLY A 337 -23.66 -5.50 -7.36
C GLY A 337 -23.69 -6.07 -5.94
N VAL A 338 -24.57 -7.06 -5.71
CA VAL A 338 -24.66 -7.79 -4.44
C VAL A 338 -23.95 -9.11 -4.62
N ILE A 339 -23.00 -9.41 -3.74
CA ILE A 339 -22.33 -10.71 -3.70
C ILE A 339 -23.40 -11.74 -3.30
N VAL A 340 -23.81 -12.58 -4.25
CA VAL A 340 -24.84 -13.61 -4.01
C VAL A 340 -24.13 -14.95 -3.88
N ASP A 341 -24.34 -15.59 -2.76
CA ASP A 341 -23.75 -16.90 -2.43
C ASP A 341 -24.24 -18.04 -3.35
N GLU A 342 -25.41 -17.87 -3.97
CA GLU A 342 -26.16 -18.98 -4.56
C GLU A 342 -25.96 -19.19 -6.06
N SER A 343 -25.25 -18.34 -6.78
CA SER A 343 -25.24 -18.49 -8.22
C SER A 343 -23.85 -18.80 -8.81
N ALA A 344 -23.63 -20.09 -9.10
CA ALA A 344 -22.77 -20.50 -10.21
C ALA A 344 -23.17 -19.84 -11.57
N ALA A 345 -24.26 -19.10 -11.59
CA ALA A 345 -24.76 -18.36 -12.74
C ALA A 345 -23.77 -17.30 -13.25
N ASP A 346 -22.99 -16.70 -12.36
CA ASP A 346 -22.01 -15.66 -12.73
C ASP A 346 -20.67 -16.22 -13.23
N GLY A 347 -20.42 -17.52 -12.98
CA GLY A 347 -19.19 -18.22 -13.37
C GLY A 347 -18.08 -18.15 -12.32
N THR A 348 -18.17 -17.32 -11.29
CA THR A 348 -17.20 -17.25 -10.18
C THR A 348 -17.70 -18.05 -8.98
N SER A 349 -16.89 -19.04 -8.56
CA SER A 349 -17.23 -19.95 -7.46
C SER A 349 -16.83 -19.41 -6.09
N ALA A 350 -15.71 -18.70 -6.02
CA ALA A 350 -15.26 -18.02 -4.80
C ALA A 350 -14.59 -16.69 -5.15
N PHE A 351 -14.72 -15.72 -4.25
CA PHE A 351 -14.09 -14.41 -4.37
C PHE A 351 -13.50 -14.00 -3.04
N MET A 352 -12.23 -13.58 -3.07
CA MET A 352 -11.53 -13.09 -1.89
C MET A 352 -10.80 -11.78 -2.18
N TRP A 353 -10.69 -10.96 -1.15
CA TRP A 353 -9.91 -9.73 -1.17
C TRP A 353 -8.69 -9.87 -0.26
N ALA A 354 -7.52 -9.60 -0.82
CA ALA A 354 -6.24 -9.62 -0.13
C ALA A 354 -5.58 -8.23 -0.20
N PRO A 355 -5.89 -7.33 0.75
CA PRO A 355 -5.34 -5.96 0.74
C PRO A 355 -3.87 -5.97 1.15
N ASN A 356 -2.96 -5.79 0.20
CA ASN A 356 -1.51 -5.75 0.40
C ASN A 356 -1.00 -6.83 1.37
N PRO A 357 -1.14 -8.12 1.04
CA PRO A 357 -0.90 -9.21 1.99
C PRO A 357 0.59 -9.42 2.33
N GLY A 358 1.49 -8.61 1.75
CA GLY A 358 2.91 -8.56 2.09
C GLY A 358 3.71 -9.76 1.56
N MET A 359 4.93 -9.93 2.09
CA MET A 359 5.90 -10.93 1.60
C MET A 359 5.39 -12.37 1.65
N LYS A 360 4.49 -12.70 2.58
CA LYS A 360 3.90 -14.04 2.75
C LYS A 360 2.48 -14.16 2.15
N GLY A 361 2.02 -13.13 1.46
CA GLY A 361 0.65 -13.06 0.94
C GLY A 361 0.27 -14.20 0.02
N GLY A 362 1.13 -14.55 -0.93
CA GLY A 362 0.85 -15.64 -1.85
C GLY A 362 0.76 -17.00 -1.16
N GLN A 363 1.58 -17.24 -0.12
CA GLN A 363 1.47 -18.43 0.70
C GLN A 363 0.13 -18.46 1.44
N ALA A 364 -0.25 -17.38 2.09
CA ALA A 364 -1.52 -17.29 2.84
C ALA A 364 -2.74 -17.53 1.93
N ILE A 365 -2.77 -16.91 0.76
CA ILE A 365 -3.84 -17.10 -0.23
C ILE A 365 -3.93 -18.56 -0.68
N ALA A 366 -2.81 -19.18 -1.03
CA ALA A 366 -2.79 -20.57 -1.44
C ALA A 366 -3.21 -21.53 -0.31
N GLU A 367 -2.80 -21.27 0.94
CA GLU A 367 -3.21 -22.05 2.12
C GLU A 367 -4.72 -21.99 2.34
N ILE A 368 -5.33 -20.81 2.21
CA ILE A 368 -6.80 -20.64 2.34
C ILE A 368 -7.51 -21.43 1.23
N ILE A 369 -7.09 -21.27 -0.02
CA ILE A 369 -7.74 -21.97 -1.16
C ILE A 369 -7.61 -23.49 -1.01
N LEU A 370 -6.48 -23.99 -0.51
CA LEU A 370 -6.22 -25.40 -0.31
C LEU A 370 -6.73 -25.96 1.04
N GLY A 371 -7.39 -25.12 1.87
CA GLY A 371 -7.95 -25.53 3.16
C GLY A 371 -6.90 -25.88 4.22
N LYS A 372 -5.72 -25.29 4.14
CA LYS A 372 -4.66 -25.46 5.17
C LYS A 372 -4.81 -24.47 6.32
N THR A 373 -5.56 -23.40 6.11
CA THR A 373 -5.99 -22.44 7.12
C THR A 373 -7.37 -21.90 6.75
N GLU A 374 -8.11 -21.42 7.74
CA GLU A 374 -9.38 -20.71 7.53
C GLU A 374 -9.10 -19.24 7.19
N PRO A 375 -9.96 -18.61 6.36
CA PRO A 375 -9.86 -17.19 6.01
C PRO A 375 -10.28 -16.28 7.16
#